data_46b881671bbdd4d0ff4a02840d97868e
#
_entry.id   46b881671bbdd4d0ff4a02840d97868e
#
_cell.length_a   1.000
_cell.length_b   1.000
_cell.length_c   1.000
_cell.angle_alpha   90.00
_cell.angle_beta   90.00
_cell.angle_gamma   90.00
#
_symmetry.space_group_name_H-M   'P 1'
#
loop_
_entity.id
_entity.type
_entity.pdbx_description
1 polymer ?
#
loop_
_entity_poly.entity_id
_entity_poly.type
_entity_poly.pdbx_seq_one_letter_code
_entity_poly.pdbx_strand_id
1 'polypeptide(L)' 'MKPSEVISRTDRDGGFIETLQPERGELFYRSCAHGYCRYSSDLWQAELYLDQLVKP' A
#
# COMPACT_ATOMS: atom_id res chain seq x y z
N MET A 1 3.77 -14.17 16.98
CA MET A 1 3.69 -13.85 15.53
C MET A 1 3.95 -12.37 15.35
N LYS A 2 4.91 -12.03 14.52
CA LYS A 2 5.21 -10.62 14.24
C LYS A 2 4.30 -10.09 13.15
N PRO A 3 3.75 -8.89 13.33
CA PRO A 3 3.01 -8.26 12.24
C PRO A 3 3.96 -7.86 11.10
N SER A 4 3.41 -7.62 9.94
CA SER A 4 4.18 -7.12 8.82
C SER A 4 4.73 -5.74 9.17
N GLU A 5 5.96 -5.49 8.73
CA GLU A 5 6.67 -4.26 9.03
C GLU A 5 6.57 -3.28 7.88
N VAL A 6 6.24 -2.04 8.17
CA VAL A 6 6.26 -0.99 7.14
C VAL A 6 7.71 -0.55 6.97
N ILE A 7 8.27 -0.85 5.80
CA ILE A 7 9.67 -0.51 5.51
C ILE A 7 9.81 0.74 4.66
N SER A 8 8.72 1.21 4.06
CA SER A 8 8.76 2.38 3.21
C SER A 8 7.36 2.97 3.09
N ARG A 9 7.28 4.27 2.94
CA ARG A 9 6.01 4.95 2.71
C ARG A 9 6.24 6.08 1.72
N THR A 10 5.39 6.14 0.71
CA THR A 10 5.41 7.20 -0.28
C THR A 10 4.10 7.95 -0.23
N ASP A 11 4.16 9.23 0.08
CA ASP A 11 2.97 10.07 0.10
C ASP A 11 2.61 10.50 -1.32
N ARG A 12 1.32 10.45 -1.61
CA ARG A 12 0.76 10.89 -2.88
C ARG A 12 -0.34 11.90 -2.62
N ASP A 13 -0.75 12.59 -3.66
CA ASP A 13 -1.89 13.50 -3.58
C ASP A 13 -3.15 12.71 -3.19
N GLY A 14 -3.68 13.00 -2.02
CA GLY A 14 -4.90 12.36 -1.54
C GLY A 14 -4.72 11.04 -0.81
N GLY A 15 -3.50 10.52 -0.72
CA GLY A 15 -3.28 9.25 -0.01
C GLY A 15 -1.82 8.87 0.07
N PHE A 16 -1.57 7.59 0.30
CA PHE A 16 -0.19 7.10 0.41
C PHE A 16 -0.12 5.62 0.06
N ILE A 17 1.11 5.18 -0.24
CA ILE A 17 1.42 3.77 -0.49
C ILE A 17 2.50 3.36 0.49
N GLU A 18 2.26 2.27 1.20
CA GLU A 18 3.25 1.69 2.11
C GLU A 18 3.77 0.39 1.53
N THR A 19 5.07 0.15 1.70
CA THR A 19 5.68 -1.12 1.37
C THR A 19 5.82 -1.91 2.67
N LEU A 20 5.33 -3.14 2.65
CA LEU A 20 5.29 -3.97 3.84
C LEU A 20 6.14 -5.22 3.65
N GLN A 21 6.90 -5.56 4.69
CA GLN A 21 7.70 -6.76 4.72
C GLN A 21 7.04 -7.73 5.69
N PRO A 22 6.47 -8.84 5.19
CA PRO A 22 5.93 -9.85 6.08
C PRO A 22 7.05 -10.62 6.77
N GLU A 23 6.70 -11.35 7.80
CA GLU A 23 7.67 -12.21 8.50
C GLU A 23 8.27 -13.24 7.52
N ARG A 24 7.45 -13.73 6.61
CA ARG A 24 7.88 -14.64 5.55
C ARG A 24 7.20 -14.27 4.25
N GLY A 25 7.94 -14.41 3.16
CA GLY A 25 7.40 -14.15 1.84
C GLY A 25 7.88 -12.84 1.26
N GLU A 26 7.32 -12.49 0.13
CA GLU A 26 7.72 -11.32 -0.63
C GLU A 26 7.06 -10.05 -0.10
N LEU A 27 7.67 -8.91 -0.42
CA LEU A 27 7.11 -7.61 -0.12
C LEU A 27 5.73 -7.48 -0.74
N PHE A 28 4.87 -6.73 -0.08
CA PHE A 28 3.60 -6.35 -0.65
C PHE A 28 3.31 -4.89 -0.31
N TYR A 29 2.26 -4.34 -0.90
CA TYR A 29 1.97 -2.91 -0.82
C TYR A 29 0.57 -2.69 -0.29
N ARG A 30 0.41 -1.56 0.40
CA ARG A 30 -0.88 -1.13 0.89
C ARG A 30 -1.12 0.29 0.43
N SER A 31 -2.16 0.49 -0.38
CA SER A 31 -2.57 1.81 -0.86
C SER A 31 -3.74 2.31 -0.04
N CYS A 32 -3.61 3.49 0.54
CA CYS A 32 -4.64 4.03 1.43
C CYS A 32 -5.04 5.45 1.02
N ALA A 33 -6.33 5.72 1.07
CA ALA A 33 -6.89 7.06 0.85
C ALA A 33 -8.29 7.10 1.44
N HIS A 34 -8.66 8.25 1.99
CA HIS A 34 -10.01 8.48 2.54
C HIS A 34 -10.45 7.44 3.57
N GLY A 35 -9.51 6.91 4.34
CA GLY A 35 -9.81 5.91 5.36
C GLY A 35 -9.94 4.49 4.82
N TYR A 36 -9.72 4.26 3.53
CA TYR A 36 -9.77 2.93 2.93
C TYR A 36 -8.40 2.52 2.45
N CYS A 37 -8.12 1.22 2.52
CA CYS A 37 -6.84 0.67 2.06
C CYS A 37 -7.09 -0.54 1.18
N ARG A 38 -6.19 -0.74 0.21
CA ARG A 38 -6.19 -1.94 -0.63
C ARG A 38 -4.78 -2.49 -0.69
N TYR A 39 -4.68 -3.81 -0.74
CA TYR A 39 -3.41 -4.50 -0.78
C TYR A 39 -3.11 -4.99 -2.19
N SER A 40 -1.83 -5.03 -2.54
CA SER A 40 -1.40 -5.51 -3.84
C SER A 40 0.00 -6.11 -3.71
N SER A 41 0.35 -6.96 -4.67
CA SER A 41 1.66 -7.60 -4.68
C SER A 41 2.69 -6.84 -5.54
N ASP A 42 2.22 -5.92 -6.39
CA ASP A 42 3.08 -5.16 -7.29
C ASP A 42 2.89 -3.66 -7.09
N LEU A 43 3.97 -2.91 -7.28
CA LEU A 43 3.92 -1.46 -7.10
C LEU A 43 2.99 -0.79 -8.12
N TRP A 44 3.02 -1.22 -9.37
CA TRP A 44 2.15 -0.64 -10.38
C TRP A 44 0.67 -0.85 -10.02
N GLN A 45 0.36 -1.99 -9.43
CA GLN A 45 -0.99 -2.29 -8.97
C GLN A 45 -1.36 -1.41 -7.79
N ALA A 46 -0.40 -1.18 -6.89
CA ALA A 46 -0.62 -0.31 -5.74
C ALA A 46 -0.95 1.12 -6.19
N GLU A 47 -0.25 1.60 -7.20
CA GLU A 47 -0.50 2.95 -7.73
C GLU A 47 -1.86 3.03 -8.43
N LEU A 48 -2.24 1.98 -9.16
CA LEU A 48 -3.54 1.91 -9.79
C LEU A 48 -4.66 1.93 -8.74
N TYR A 49 -4.51 1.14 -7.69
CA TYR A 49 -5.49 1.09 -6.61
C TYR A 49 -5.59 2.43 -5.87
N LEU A 50 -4.45 3.07 -5.64
CA LEU A 50 -4.47 4.37 -5.00
C LEU A 50 -5.24 5.38 -5.84
N ASP A 51 -5.00 5.39 -7.14
CA ASP A 51 -5.71 6.27 -8.05
C ASP A 51 -7.22 6.05 -7.98
N GLN A 52 -7.64 4.79 -7.93
CA GLN A 52 -9.05 4.44 -7.80
C GLN A 52 -9.64 4.88 -6.46
N LEU A 53 -8.87 4.81 -5.40
CA LEU A 53 -9.32 5.24 -4.08
C LEU A 53 -9.43 6.75 -3.97
N VAL A 54 -8.49 7.47 -4.58
CA VAL A 54 -8.46 8.94 -4.55
C VAL A 54 -9.55 9.52 -5.43
N LYS A 55 -9.81 8.91 -6.58
CA LYS A 55 -10.83 9.37 -7.52
C LYS A 55 -12.09 8.54 -7.32
N PRO A 56 -13.13 9.12 -6.80
CA PRO A 56 -14.39 8.41 -6.58
C PRO A 56 -15.09 8.05 -7.90
#